data_33589a9bf75f6ed0d1c05859b33e7ba5
#
_entry.id   33589a9bf75f6ed0d1c05859b33e7ba5
#
_cell.length_a   1.000
_cell.length_b   1.000
_cell.length_c   1.000
_cell.angle_alpha   90.00
_cell.angle_beta   90.00
_cell.angle_gamma   90.00
#
_symmetry.space_group_name_H-M   'P 1'
#
loop_
_entity.id
_entity.type
_entity.pdbx_description
1 polymer ?
#
loop_
_entity_poly.entity_id
_entity_poly.type
_entity_poly.pdbx_seq_one_letter_code
_entity_poly.pdbx_strand_id
1 'polypeptide(L)'
;MTEKQGGSDVRTNSTKAEPISSSTGNGAEYHLTGHKYFCSAPMCDAFLVLAYSVGGLSCFLVPRWKPDGERNNLFIQRLKDKLGNRSNASSEIELQNTFGTMIGDEGRGIKTIIDMIIGNRIYCAVSSASLMRQAIVQVLHHTVHRSAFQKKLIDQPLMKNVIADMILESDAAANLAMRVARSVDCQEEDDNEKSISRIFTTISKYWITKRAPYLIFEALECHGGPGYIEESIMPRLYREAPLNSIWEGSGNVMCVDVLRAMQKDKNAIPAVFNELEKARGLNSDYDLS
;
A
#
# COMPACT_ATOMS: atom_id res chain seq x y z
N MET A 1 8.49 -9.93 -3.03
CA MET A 1 9.89 -9.49 -2.73
C MET A 1 10.42 -8.61 -3.84
N THR A 2 11.24 -7.60 -3.56
CA THR A 2 11.73 -6.59 -4.52
C THR A 2 13.25 -6.66 -4.64
N GLU A 3 13.78 -6.51 -5.85
CA GLU A 3 15.23 -6.43 -6.09
C GLU A 3 15.72 -4.99 -6.10
N LYS A 4 17.04 -4.77 -5.96
CA LYS A 4 17.67 -3.44 -5.86
C LYS A 4 17.35 -2.54 -7.06
N GLN A 5 17.39 -3.12 -8.26
CA GLN A 5 17.11 -2.46 -9.54
C GLN A 5 15.65 -2.57 -9.97
N GLY A 6 14.85 -3.43 -9.36
CA GLY A 6 13.56 -3.91 -9.84
C GLY A 6 12.33 -3.51 -9.04
N GLY A 7 12.28 -2.32 -8.45
CA GLY A 7 11.12 -1.88 -7.65
C GLY A 7 9.88 -1.62 -8.50
N SER A 8 9.84 -0.50 -9.21
CA SER A 8 8.74 -0.12 -10.11
C SER A 8 8.74 -0.88 -11.43
N ASP A 9 9.90 -1.27 -11.93
CA ASP A 9 10.05 -2.10 -13.13
C ASP A 9 10.61 -3.48 -12.76
N VAL A 10 9.73 -4.42 -12.48
CA VAL A 10 10.08 -5.80 -12.11
C VAL A 10 10.71 -6.60 -13.26
N ARG A 11 10.68 -6.09 -14.51
CA ARG A 11 11.34 -6.73 -15.64
C ARG A 11 12.87 -6.63 -15.57
N THR A 12 13.37 -5.74 -14.75
CA THR A 12 14.81 -5.59 -14.47
C THR A 12 15.31 -6.56 -13.39
N ASN A 13 14.46 -7.43 -12.85
CA ASN A 13 14.86 -8.47 -11.92
C ASN A 13 15.94 -9.36 -12.52
N SER A 14 16.83 -9.85 -11.68
CA SER A 14 17.97 -10.71 -12.08
C SER A 14 17.92 -12.11 -11.46
N THR A 15 17.03 -12.34 -10.50
CA THR A 15 16.84 -13.69 -9.91
C THR A 15 16.47 -14.68 -10.99
N LYS A 16 17.19 -15.81 -11.02
CA LYS A 16 16.97 -16.92 -11.95
C LYS A 16 16.26 -18.08 -11.28
N ALA A 17 15.49 -18.82 -12.06
CA ALA A 17 14.83 -20.05 -11.65
C ALA A 17 15.18 -21.16 -12.64
N GLU A 18 15.81 -22.23 -12.16
CA GLU A 18 16.22 -23.39 -12.93
C GLU A 18 15.36 -24.61 -12.53
N PRO A 19 14.78 -25.36 -13.47
CA PRO A 19 13.95 -26.49 -13.14
C PRO A 19 14.78 -27.60 -12.47
N ILE A 20 14.24 -28.25 -11.45
CA ILE A 20 14.91 -29.36 -10.73
C ILE A 20 14.83 -30.65 -11.55
N SER A 21 13.81 -30.79 -12.39
CA SER A 21 13.59 -31.98 -13.23
C SER A 21 13.27 -31.54 -14.67
N SER A 22 12.92 -32.50 -15.54
CA SER A 22 12.41 -32.22 -16.88
C SER A 22 11.00 -31.60 -16.90
N SER A 23 10.30 -31.59 -15.77
CA SER A 23 8.98 -30.95 -15.65
C SER A 23 9.14 -29.44 -15.52
N THR A 24 8.38 -28.71 -16.30
CA THR A 24 8.36 -27.22 -16.32
C THR A 24 6.92 -26.70 -16.26
N GLY A 25 6.76 -25.40 -15.92
CA GLY A 25 5.45 -24.76 -15.87
C GLY A 25 4.78 -24.85 -14.48
N ASN A 26 3.48 -24.61 -14.46
CA ASN A 26 2.70 -24.55 -13.22
C ASN A 26 2.79 -25.85 -12.41
N GLY A 27 3.11 -25.73 -11.13
CA GLY A 27 3.29 -26.85 -10.21
C GLY A 27 4.65 -27.52 -10.26
N ALA A 28 5.50 -27.20 -11.24
CA ALA A 28 6.86 -27.74 -11.32
C ALA A 28 7.80 -27.08 -10.30
N GLU A 29 8.84 -27.81 -9.91
CA GLU A 29 9.80 -27.44 -8.89
C GLU A 29 11.06 -26.83 -9.51
N TYR A 30 11.57 -25.79 -8.85
CA TYR A 30 12.70 -25.01 -9.33
C TYR A 30 13.68 -24.69 -8.19
N HIS A 31 14.94 -24.48 -8.58
CA HIS A 31 15.94 -23.81 -7.77
C HIS A 31 16.03 -22.34 -8.14
N LEU A 32 15.84 -21.46 -7.16
CA LEU A 32 15.94 -20.01 -7.34
C LEU A 32 17.28 -19.51 -6.80
N THR A 33 17.95 -18.67 -7.58
CA THR A 33 19.21 -18.03 -7.20
C THR A 33 19.17 -16.53 -7.48
N GLY A 34 19.44 -15.71 -6.48
CA GLY A 34 19.44 -14.24 -6.60
C GLY A 34 19.33 -13.52 -5.28
N HIS A 35 19.35 -12.19 -5.36
CA HIS A 35 19.27 -11.31 -4.21
C HIS A 35 17.95 -10.55 -4.17
N LYS A 36 17.28 -10.52 -3.01
CA LYS A 36 16.09 -9.70 -2.77
C LYS A 36 16.41 -8.59 -1.79
N TYR A 37 16.27 -7.35 -2.26
CA TYR A 37 16.62 -6.15 -1.49
C TYR A 37 15.56 -5.78 -0.45
N PHE A 38 14.28 -6.13 -0.69
CA PHE A 38 13.21 -6.03 0.28
C PHE A 38 12.40 -7.33 0.36
N CYS A 39 12.47 -7.97 1.53
CA CYS A 39 11.54 -8.97 2.00
C CYS A 39 10.90 -8.42 3.27
N SER A 40 9.63 -8.03 3.21
CA SER A 40 8.98 -7.27 4.28
C SER A 40 8.72 -8.10 5.52
N ALA A 41 8.39 -9.38 5.36
CA ALA A 41 8.04 -10.28 6.46
C ALA A 41 8.80 -11.62 6.36
N PRO A 42 10.11 -11.63 6.66
CA PRO A 42 10.94 -12.83 6.51
C PRO A 42 10.56 -13.96 7.47
N MET A 43 9.70 -13.68 8.43
CA MET A 43 9.16 -14.66 9.37
C MET A 43 7.99 -15.48 8.80
N CYS A 44 7.43 -15.11 7.62
CA CYS A 44 6.34 -15.85 6.99
C CYS A 44 6.76 -17.28 6.61
N ASP A 45 5.79 -18.20 6.56
CA ASP A 45 6.02 -19.59 6.20
C ASP A 45 6.27 -19.80 4.71
N ALA A 46 5.77 -18.88 3.86
CA ALA A 46 5.97 -18.93 2.42
C ALA A 46 6.00 -17.53 1.81
N PHE A 47 6.58 -17.43 0.60
CA PHE A 47 6.80 -16.18 -0.11
C PHE A 47 6.42 -16.32 -1.58
N LEU A 48 5.78 -15.30 -2.14
CA LEU A 48 5.66 -15.14 -3.58
C LEU A 48 6.90 -14.41 -4.12
N VAL A 49 7.59 -15.04 -5.05
CA VAL A 49 8.85 -14.54 -5.61
C VAL A 49 8.74 -14.49 -7.13
N LEU A 50 9.12 -13.37 -7.73
CA LEU A 50 9.33 -13.28 -9.17
C LEU A 50 10.78 -13.62 -9.51
N ALA A 51 10.95 -14.54 -10.47
CA ALA A 51 12.25 -14.93 -11.00
C ALA A 51 12.14 -15.27 -12.50
N TYR A 52 13.25 -15.19 -13.22
CA TYR A 52 13.31 -15.57 -14.63
C TYR A 52 13.53 -17.07 -14.76
N SER A 53 12.59 -17.76 -15.37
CA SER A 53 12.74 -19.10 -15.95
C SER A 53 13.05 -18.98 -17.45
N VAL A 54 13.16 -20.11 -18.16
CA VAL A 54 13.40 -20.14 -19.60
C VAL A 54 12.30 -19.41 -20.38
N GLY A 55 11.04 -19.56 -19.97
CA GLY A 55 9.88 -18.91 -20.61
C GLY A 55 9.66 -17.46 -20.19
N GLY A 56 10.50 -16.88 -19.32
CA GLY A 56 10.43 -15.49 -18.89
C GLY A 56 10.13 -15.28 -17.40
N LEU A 57 9.75 -14.04 -17.05
CA LEU A 57 9.48 -13.65 -15.66
C LEU A 57 8.24 -14.38 -15.11
N SER A 58 8.45 -15.30 -14.21
CA SER A 58 7.46 -16.23 -13.64
C SER A 58 7.29 -16.02 -12.13
N CYS A 59 6.19 -16.51 -11.58
CA CYS A 59 5.90 -16.43 -10.14
C CYS A 59 6.15 -17.78 -9.49
N PHE A 60 6.77 -17.76 -8.31
CA PHE A 60 7.11 -18.95 -7.54
C PHE A 60 6.61 -18.82 -6.10
N LEU A 61 6.03 -19.91 -5.58
CA LEU A 61 5.82 -20.09 -4.16
C LEU A 61 7.10 -20.69 -3.56
N VAL A 62 7.74 -19.93 -2.71
CA VAL A 62 8.97 -20.32 -2.01
C VAL A 62 8.63 -20.56 -0.55
N PRO A 63 8.59 -21.81 -0.09
CA PRO A 63 8.31 -22.10 1.30
C PRO A 63 9.56 -21.89 2.15
N ARG A 64 9.37 -21.57 3.42
CA ARG A 64 10.45 -21.45 4.42
C ARG A 64 11.04 -22.81 4.80
N TRP A 65 10.19 -23.82 4.79
CA TRP A 65 10.54 -25.22 5.02
C TRP A 65 10.19 -26.02 3.76
N LYS A 66 11.12 -26.83 3.29
CA LYS A 66 10.91 -27.71 2.14
C LYS A 66 9.91 -28.81 2.45
N PRO A 67 9.33 -29.49 1.44
CA PRO A 67 8.41 -30.62 1.66
C PRO A 67 9.03 -31.79 2.43
N ASP A 68 10.35 -31.95 2.38
CA ASP A 68 11.12 -32.97 3.14
C ASP A 68 11.31 -32.59 4.62
N GLY A 69 10.84 -31.44 5.07
CA GLY A 69 10.97 -30.93 6.43
C GLY A 69 12.29 -30.22 6.73
N GLU A 70 13.18 -30.09 5.75
CA GLU A 70 14.40 -29.30 5.91
C GLU A 70 14.16 -27.82 5.69
N ARG A 71 15.01 -26.99 6.32
CA ARG A 71 14.98 -25.54 6.11
C ARG A 71 15.41 -25.21 4.68
N ASN A 72 14.64 -24.37 4.02
CA ASN A 72 14.97 -23.90 2.68
C ASN A 72 16.16 -22.91 2.69
N ASN A 73 16.92 -22.85 1.60
CA ASN A 73 18.11 -22.05 1.41
C ASN A 73 17.77 -20.57 1.15
N LEU A 74 17.14 -19.94 2.13
CA LEU A 74 16.77 -18.55 2.13
C LEU A 74 17.52 -17.87 3.26
N PHE A 75 18.49 -17.01 2.93
CA PHE A 75 19.45 -16.47 3.89
C PHE A 75 19.21 -14.97 4.12
N ILE A 76 18.80 -14.62 5.33
CA ILE A 76 18.64 -13.21 5.74
C ILE A 76 20.06 -12.63 5.91
N GLN A 77 20.36 -11.58 5.15
CA GLN A 77 21.64 -10.89 5.20
C GLN A 77 21.66 -9.81 6.29
N ARG A 78 20.60 -9.02 6.36
CA ARG A 78 20.42 -8.00 7.39
C ARG A 78 18.97 -7.55 7.49
N LEU A 79 18.60 -6.94 8.59
CA LEU A 79 17.38 -6.16 8.75
C LEU A 79 17.62 -4.72 8.30
N LYS A 80 16.62 -4.11 7.72
CA LYS A 80 16.66 -2.69 7.29
C LYS A 80 16.51 -1.76 8.50
N ASP A 81 17.42 -0.80 8.65
CA ASP A 81 17.18 0.38 9.48
C ASP A 81 16.31 1.36 8.68
N LYS A 82 15.11 1.64 9.15
CA LYS A 82 14.09 2.36 8.40
C LYS A 82 13.60 3.59 9.15
N LEU A 83 13.08 4.58 8.43
CA LEU A 83 12.44 5.77 9.01
C LEU A 83 11.27 5.39 9.92
N GLY A 84 10.36 4.55 9.43
CA GLY A 84 9.18 4.02 10.11
C GLY A 84 8.97 2.54 9.81
N ASN A 85 7.78 2.01 10.14
CA ASN A 85 7.44 0.59 9.97
C ASN A 85 8.48 -0.35 10.64
N ARG A 86 8.99 0.06 11.80
CA ARG A 86 10.08 -0.64 12.48
C ARG A 86 9.64 -1.93 13.16
N SER A 87 8.35 -2.09 13.41
CA SER A 87 7.76 -3.35 13.89
C SER A 87 7.81 -4.46 12.84
N ASN A 88 7.98 -4.12 11.56
CA ASN A 88 8.10 -5.08 10.48
C ASN A 88 9.59 -5.35 10.19
N ALA A 89 10.00 -6.62 10.23
CA ALA A 89 11.39 -7.06 10.10
C ALA A 89 11.90 -7.06 8.65
N SER A 90 11.63 -5.99 7.89
CA SER A 90 12.09 -5.89 6.49
C SER A 90 13.57 -6.19 6.34
N SER A 91 13.90 -7.16 5.48
CA SER A 91 15.24 -7.71 5.36
C SER A 91 15.74 -7.75 3.92
N GLU A 92 17.04 -7.90 3.75
CA GLU A 92 17.69 -8.35 2.53
C GLU A 92 17.89 -9.86 2.58
N ILE A 93 17.64 -10.55 1.48
CA ILE A 93 17.67 -12.02 1.42
C ILE A 93 18.48 -12.48 0.21
N GLU A 94 19.34 -13.46 0.43
CA GLU A 94 19.97 -14.26 -0.61
C GLU A 94 19.20 -15.57 -0.80
N LEU A 95 18.91 -15.87 -2.05
CA LEU A 95 18.40 -17.13 -2.52
C LEU A 95 19.56 -17.92 -3.15
N GLN A 96 19.88 -19.10 -2.61
CA GLN A 96 21.00 -19.94 -3.06
C GLN A 96 20.49 -21.33 -3.36
N ASN A 97 20.14 -21.60 -4.61
CA ASN A 97 19.43 -22.83 -4.99
C ASN A 97 18.19 -23.06 -4.10
N THR A 98 17.47 -21.99 -3.85
CA THR A 98 16.30 -22.00 -2.96
C THR A 98 15.16 -22.74 -3.64
N PHE A 99 14.60 -23.74 -2.99
CA PHE A 99 13.45 -24.50 -3.49
C PHE A 99 12.23 -23.59 -3.65
N GLY A 100 11.52 -23.75 -4.76
CA GLY A 100 10.24 -23.07 -5.01
C GLY A 100 9.43 -23.81 -6.07
N THR A 101 8.12 -23.65 -6.01
CA THR A 101 7.18 -24.21 -6.98
C THR A 101 6.60 -23.12 -7.85
N MET A 102 6.58 -23.28 -9.16
CA MET A 102 6.00 -22.31 -10.08
C MET A 102 4.47 -22.24 -9.90
N ILE A 103 3.96 -21.03 -9.85
CA ILE A 103 2.52 -20.75 -9.78
C ILE A 103 2.08 -19.99 -11.04
N GLY A 104 1.00 -20.45 -11.67
CA GLY A 104 0.45 -19.87 -12.87
C GLY A 104 1.30 -20.15 -14.12
N ASP A 105 1.02 -19.42 -15.19
CA ASP A 105 1.67 -19.63 -16.47
C ASP A 105 3.12 -19.11 -16.47
N GLU A 106 4.03 -19.86 -17.06
CA GLU A 106 5.41 -19.46 -17.26
C GLU A 106 5.51 -18.18 -18.10
N GLY A 107 6.38 -17.25 -17.69
CA GLY A 107 6.53 -15.92 -18.32
C GLY A 107 5.40 -14.93 -17.99
N ARG A 108 4.41 -15.30 -17.17
CA ARG A 108 3.28 -14.45 -16.80
C ARG A 108 3.23 -14.10 -15.32
N GLY A 109 4.35 -14.10 -14.63
CA GLY A 109 4.43 -13.91 -13.18
C GLY A 109 3.80 -12.62 -12.68
N ILE A 110 3.88 -11.51 -13.43
CA ILE A 110 3.22 -10.25 -13.04
C ILE A 110 1.69 -10.42 -13.02
N LYS A 111 1.13 -11.12 -14.02
CA LYS A 111 -0.31 -11.37 -14.07
C LYS A 111 -0.76 -12.25 -12.91
N THR A 112 0.06 -13.19 -12.50
CA THR A 112 -0.22 -14.12 -11.40
C THR A 112 -0.32 -13.40 -10.05
N ILE A 113 0.46 -12.33 -9.83
CA ILE A 113 0.47 -11.61 -8.54
C ILE A 113 -0.37 -10.33 -8.52
N ILE A 114 -1.07 -10.00 -9.62
CA ILE A 114 -1.74 -8.68 -9.74
C ILE A 114 -2.84 -8.48 -8.70
N ASP A 115 -3.60 -9.51 -8.38
CA ASP A 115 -4.71 -9.43 -7.42
C ASP A 115 -4.20 -9.13 -6.01
N MET A 116 -3.08 -9.76 -5.61
CA MET A 116 -2.39 -9.45 -4.35
C MET A 116 -1.90 -7.99 -4.34
N ILE A 117 -1.37 -7.48 -5.45
CA ILE A 117 -0.93 -6.08 -5.55
C ILE A 117 -2.10 -5.11 -5.40
N ILE A 118 -3.26 -5.40 -6.00
CA ILE A 118 -4.48 -4.59 -5.87
C ILE A 118 -4.93 -4.55 -4.41
N GLY A 119 -5.00 -5.69 -3.73
CA GLY A 119 -5.32 -5.77 -2.31
C GLY A 119 -4.37 -4.93 -1.46
N ASN A 120 -3.07 -5.01 -1.68
CA ASN A 120 -2.08 -4.21 -0.95
C ASN A 120 -2.24 -2.70 -1.17
N ARG A 121 -2.67 -2.26 -2.36
CA ARG A 121 -2.95 -0.85 -2.63
C ARG A 121 -4.13 -0.33 -1.81
N ILE A 122 -5.17 -1.14 -1.64
CA ILE A 122 -6.30 -0.83 -0.76
C ILE A 122 -5.84 -0.70 0.69
N TYR A 123 -5.01 -1.64 1.16
CA TYR A 123 -4.41 -1.55 2.49
C TYR A 123 -3.59 -0.27 2.69
N CYS A 124 -2.85 0.19 1.67
CA CYS A 124 -2.14 1.47 1.74
C CYS A 124 -3.09 2.65 1.95
N ALA A 125 -4.22 2.67 1.25
CA ALA A 125 -5.24 3.73 1.37
C ALA A 125 -5.90 3.69 2.76
N VAL A 126 -6.38 2.52 3.20
CA VAL A 126 -7.01 2.31 4.51
C VAL A 126 -6.04 2.64 5.66
N SER A 127 -4.81 2.15 5.60
CA SER A 127 -3.79 2.45 6.62
C SER A 127 -3.50 3.94 6.72
N SER A 128 -3.40 4.65 5.59
CA SER A 128 -3.15 6.09 5.61
C SER A 128 -4.33 6.88 6.17
N ALA A 129 -5.57 6.52 5.81
CA ALA A 129 -6.77 7.11 6.42
C ALA A 129 -6.82 6.85 7.95
N SER A 130 -6.43 5.65 8.38
CA SER A 130 -6.35 5.29 9.80
C SER A 130 -5.29 6.10 10.56
N LEU A 131 -4.11 6.34 9.94
CA LEU A 131 -3.07 7.19 10.53
C LEU A 131 -3.54 8.64 10.66
N MET A 132 -4.24 9.18 9.64
CA MET A 132 -4.86 10.50 9.68
C MET A 132 -5.86 10.60 10.84
N ARG A 133 -6.76 9.64 10.94
CA ARG A 133 -7.76 9.58 12.03
C ARG A 133 -7.09 9.50 13.41
N GLN A 134 -6.07 8.67 13.57
CA GLN A 134 -5.33 8.56 14.82
C GLN A 134 -4.66 9.88 15.22
N ALA A 135 -4.05 10.58 14.26
CA ALA A 135 -3.43 11.88 14.51
C ALA A 135 -4.45 12.91 15.02
N ILE A 136 -5.64 12.97 14.39
CA ILE A 136 -6.72 13.86 14.81
C ILE A 136 -7.22 13.54 16.21
N VAL A 137 -7.37 12.28 16.55
CA VAL A 137 -7.77 11.87 17.94
C VAL A 137 -6.77 12.41 18.96
N GLN A 138 -5.47 12.36 18.67
CA GLN A 138 -4.43 12.93 19.55
C GLN A 138 -4.54 14.45 19.63
N VAL A 139 -4.73 15.14 18.48
CA VAL A 139 -4.92 16.60 18.44
C VAL A 139 -6.14 17.04 19.25
N LEU A 140 -7.28 16.39 19.05
CA LEU A 140 -8.50 16.71 19.80
C LEU A 140 -8.30 16.53 21.30
N HIS A 141 -7.72 15.40 21.70
CA HIS A 141 -7.41 15.17 23.10
C HIS A 141 -6.49 16.27 23.67
N HIS A 142 -5.40 16.59 22.98
CA HIS A 142 -4.46 17.60 23.44
C HIS A 142 -5.10 18.99 23.53
N THR A 143 -5.81 19.42 22.50
CA THR A 143 -6.36 20.79 22.40
C THR A 143 -7.52 21.06 23.37
N VAL A 144 -8.29 20.04 23.73
CA VAL A 144 -9.34 20.15 24.74
C VAL A 144 -8.75 20.31 26.16
N HIS A 145 -7.56 19.76 26.42
CA HIS A 145 -6.95 19.80 27.74
C HIS A 145 -5.93 20.93 27.91
N ARG A 146 -5.16 21.26 26.88
CA ARG A 146 -4.11 22.27 26.89
C ARG A 146 -4.68 23.69 26.79
N SER A 147 -4.22 24.59 27.64
CA SER A 147 -4.53 26.02 27.60
C SER A 147 -3.30 26.85 27.23
N ALA A 148 -3.51 27.89 26.42
CA ALA A 148 -2.56 28.93 26.12
C ALA A 148 -3.32 30.26 25.94
N PHE A 149 -2.69 31.39 26.31
CA PHE A 149 -3.33 32.70 26.25
C PHE A 149 -4.69 32.75 26.94
N GLN A 150 -4.76 32.11 28.13
CA GLN A 150 -5.95 32.06 29.03
C GLN A 150 -7.19 31.32 28.46
N LYS A 151 -7.04 30.58 27.36
CA LYS A 151 -8.11 29.78 26.75
C LYS A 151 -7.61 28.36 26.40
N LYS A 152 -8.53 27.41 26.31
CA LYS A 152 -8.21 26.11 25.74
C LYS A 152 -7.78 26.27 24.28
N LEU A 153 -6.85 25.42 23.81
CA LEU A 153 -6.42 25.49 22.41
C LEU A 153 -7.59 25.29 21.46
N ILE A 154 -8.48 24.38 21.76
CA ILE A 154 -9.69 24.11 20.95
C ILE A 154 -10.61 25.35 20.82
N ASP A 155 -10.56 26.30 21.75
CA ASP A 155 -11.37 27.51 21.74
C ASP A 155 -10.71 28.67 20.98
N GLN A 156 -9.45 28.52 20.58
CA GLN A 156 -8.76 29.51 19.76
C GLN A 156 -9.28 29.46 18.31
N PRO A 157 -9.67 30.60 17.70
CA PRO A 157 -10.29 30.61 16.37
C PRO A 157 -9.43 29.95 15.28
N LEU A 158 -8.13 30.23 15.25
CA LEU A 158 -7.21 29.65 14.25
C LEU A 158 -7.07 28.12 14.45
N MET A 159 -6.99 27.67 15.70
CA MET A 159 -6.92 26.23 16.01
C MET A 159 -8.20 25.50 15.57
N LYS A 160 -9.36 26.13 15.73
CA LYS A 160 -10.64 25.57 15.23
C LYS A 160 -10.61 25.36 13.71
N ASN A 161 -10.09 26.34 12.95
CA ASN A 161 -9.98 26.20 11.50
C ASN A 161 -9.04 25.05 11.11
N VAL A 162 -7.86 24.98 11.73
CA VAL A 162 -6.90 23.90 11.47
C VAL A 162 -7.50 22.53 11.77
N ILE A 163 -8.18 22.39 12.93
CA ILE A 163 -8.83 21.13 13.31
C ILE A 163 -9.98 20.79 12.34
N ALA A 164 -10.77 21.78 11.92
CA ALA A 164 -11.86 21.57 10.97
C ALA A 164 -11.33 21.06 9.62
N ASP A 165 -10.28 21.66 9.08
CA ASP A 165 -9.64 21.22 7.83
C ASP A 165 -9.09 19.79 7.95
N MET A 166 -8.43 19.47 9.05
CA MET A 166 -7.94 18.10 9.30
C MET A 166 -9.07 17.07 9.39
N ILE A 167 -10.18 17.43 10.04
CA ILE A 167 -11.35 16.53 10.15
C ILE A 167 -11.94 16.27 8.77
N LEU A 168 -12.15 17.32 7.96
CA LEU A 168 -12.69 17.18 6.60
C LEU A 168 -11.80 16.28 5.73
N GLU A 169 -10.49 16.48 5.77
CA GLU A 169 -9.52 15.63 5.05
C GLU A 169 -9.57 14.17 5.49
N SER A 170 -9.62 13.93 6.78
CA SER A 170 -9.67 12.58 7.34
C SER A 170 -11.00 11.87 7.02
N ASP A 171 -12.11 12.58 7.12
CA ASP A 171 -13.42 12.02 6.82
C ASP A 171 -13.55 11.71 5.33
N ALA A 172 -13.06 12.59 4.45
CA ALA A 172 -12.99 12.32 3.02
C ALA A 172 -12.12 11.09 2.71
N ALA A 173 -10.95 10.97 3.36
CA ALA A 173 -10.07 9.81 3.20
C ALA A 173 -10.74 8.51 3.66
N ALA A 174 -11.41 8.53 4.82
CA ALA A 174 -12.11 7.37 5.36
C ALA A 174 -13.28 6.93 4.46
N ASN A 175 -14.11 7.89 4.02
CA ASN A 175 -15.24 7.62 3.12
C ASN A 175 -14.76 7.05 1.78
N LEU A 176 -13.71 7.62 1.18
CA LEU A 176 -13.14 7.12 -0.06
C LEU A 176 -12.56 5.70 0.11
N ALA A 177 -11.84 5.43 1.20
CA ALA A 177 -11.31 4.11 1.49
C ALA A 177 -12.42 3.07 1.66
N MET A 178 -13.48 3.39 2.37
CA MET A 178 -14.65 2.51 2.55
C MET A 178 -15.45 2.32 1.24
N ARG A 179 -15.55 3.37 0.42
CA ARG A 179 -16.18 3.26 -0.91
C ARG A 179 -15.41 2.29 -1.82
N VAL A 180 -14.08 2.33 -1.77
CA VAL A 180 -13.23 1.37 -2.51
C VAL A 180 -13.40 -0.05 -1.97
N ALA A 181 -13.39 -0.23 -0.66
CA ALA A 181 -13.61 -1.54 -0.05
C ALA A 181 -14.93 -2.17 -0.53
N ARG A 182 -16.03 -1.40 -0.49
CA ARG A 182 -17.32 -1.85 -1.00
C ARG A 182 -17.25 -2.25 -2.47
N SER A 183 -16.56 -1.49 -3.31
CA SER A 183 -16.48 -1.82 -4.74
C SER A 183 -15.77 -3.16 -4.98
N VAL A 184 -14.79 -3.50 -4.13
CA VAL A 184 -14.10 -4.79 -4.19
C VAL A 184 -15.01 -5.93 -3.75
N ASP A 185 -15.80 -5.72 -2.71
CA ASP A 185 -16.75 -6.75 -2.24
C ASP A 185 -17.82 -7.08 -3.27
N CYS A 186 -18.27 -6.06 -4.05
CA CYS A 186 -19.38 -6.20 -5.00
C CYS A 186 -18.91 -6.43 -6.46
N GLN A 187 -17.63 -6.42 -6.77
CA GLN A 187 -17.10 -6.41 -8.16
C GLN A 187 -17.44 -7.68 -8.98
N GLU A 188 -17.70 -8.80 -8.34
CA GLU A 188 -18.05 -10.04 -9.04
C GLU A 188 -19.53 -10.09 -9.47
N GLU A 189 -20.36 -9.26 -8.87
CA GLU A 189 -21.81 -9.23 -9.09
C GLU A 189 -22.27 -8.00 -9.90
N ASP A 190 -21.44 -6.95 -9.98
CA ASP A 190 -21.76 -5.67 -10.61
C ASP A 190 -20.57 -5.13 -11.43
N ASP A 191 -20.73 -5.07 -12.75
CA ASP A 191 -19.71 -4.56 -13.67
C ASP A 191 -19.37 -3.09 -13.43
N ASN A 192 -20.31 -2.26 -12.94
CA ASN A 192 -20.03 -0.88 -12.56
C ASN A 192 -19.11 -0.83 -11.32
N GLU A 193 -19.40 -1.65 -10.30
CA GLU A 193 -18.55 -1.76 -9.12
C GLU A 193 -17.15 -2.31 -9.47
N LYS A 194 -17.05 -3.21 -10.44
CA LYS A 194 -15.78 -3.70 -10.97
C LYS A 194 -14.95 -2.57 -11.61
N SER A 195 -15.58 -1.73 -12.44
CA SER A 195 -14.91 -0.58 -13.05
C SER A 195 -14.49 0.45 -11.99
N ILE A 196 -15.34 0.72 -10.99
CA ILE A 196 -15.04 1.58 -9.85
C ILE A 196 -13.87 0.99 -9.04
N SER A 197 -13.93 -0.29 -8.69
CA SER A 197 -12.84 -0.97 -7.96
C SER A 197 -11.50 -0.78 -8.67
N ARG A 198 -11.48 -1.00 -9.97
CA ARG A 198 -10.25 -0.89 -10.79
C ARG A 198 -9.65 0.52 -10.78
N ILE A 199 -10.46 1.55 -10.94
CA ILE A 199 -9.97 2.93 -11.06
C ILE A 199 -9.81 3.60 -9.69
N PHE A 200 -10.77 3.43 -8.77
CA PHE A 200 -10.76 4.08 -7.46
C PHE A 200 -9.68 3.52 -6.53
N THR A 201 -9.34 2.23 -6.61
CA THR A 201 -8.19 1.67 -5.87
C THR A 201 -6.92 2.47 -6.15
N THR A 202 -6.69 2.81 -7.40
CA THR A 202 -5.49 3.53 -7.82
C THR A 202 -5.55 5.02 -7.44
N ILE A 203 -6.70 5.67 -7.64
CA ILE A 203 -6.93 7.07 -7.27
C ILE A 203 -6.84 7.25 -5.75
N SER A 204 -7.52 6.41 -4.99
CA SER A 204 -7.55 6.49 -3.53
C SER A 204 -6.17 6.27 -2.91
N LYS A 205 -5.44 5.27 -3.42
CA LYS A 205 -4.07 5.06 -2.98
C LYS A 205 -3.22 6.31 -3.22
N TYR A 206 -3.27 6.90 -4.40
CA TYR A 206 -2.55 8.14 -4.69
C TYR A 206 -2.98 9.28 -3.76
N TRP A 207 -4.27 9.58 -3.74
CA TRP A 207 -4.80 10.76 -3.07
C TRP A 207 -4.60 10.71 -1.55
N ILE A 208 -5.02 9.61 -0.90
CA ILE A 208 -4.96 9.48 0.55
C ILE A 208 -3.52 9.42 1.03
N THR A 209 -2.67 8.59 0.40
CA THR A 209 -1.29 8.39 0.88
C THR A 209 -0.40 9.63 0.69
N LYS A 210 -0.71 10.47 -0.29
CA LYS A 210 0.00 11.74 -0.51
C LYS A 210 -0.39 12.81 0.51
N ARG A 211 -1.62 12.81 0.98
CA ARG A 211 -2.15 13.81 1.91
C ARG A 211 -1.85 13.48 3.38
N ALA A 212 -1.80 12.19 3.72
CA ALA A 212 -1.56 11.75 5.08
C ALA A 212 -0.31 12.35 5.75
N PRO A 213 0.89 12.43 5.13
CA PRO A 213 2.06 13.02 5.75
C PRO A 213 1.87 14.49 6.12
N TYR A 214 1.18 15.27 5.30
CA TYR A 214 0.92 16.69 5.54
C TYR A 214 -0.04 16.90 6.71
N LEU A 215 -1.14 16.15 6.75
CA LEU A 215 -2.08 16.20 7.86
C LEU A 215 -1.41 15.80 9.19
N ILE A 216 -0.58 14.77 9.18
CA ILE A 216 0.11 14.31 10.40
C ILE A 216 1.19 15.30 10.82
N PHE A 217 1.83 15.99 9.88
CA PHE A 217 2.75 17.09 10.20
C PHE A 217 2.00 18.24 10.88
N GLU A 218 0.85 18.66 10.35
CA GLU A 218 -0.01 19.68 10.98
C GLU A 218 -0.45 19.26 12.39
N ALA A 219 -0.76 17.98 12.55
CA ALA A 219 -1.07 17.42 13.87
C ALA A 219 0.11 17.50 14.85
N LEU A 220 1.35 17.32 14.40
CA LEU A 220 2.55 17.55 15.21
C LEU A 220 2.61 19.03 15.71
N GLU A 221 2.38 19.98 14.79
CA GLU A 221 2.39 21.41 15.13
C GLU A 221 1.33 21.75 16.17
N CYS A 222 0.13 21.17 16.09
CA CYS A 222 -0.93 21.36 17.07
C CYS A 222 -0.53 20.95 18.50
N HIS A 223 0.41 20.04 18.65
CA HIS A 223 0.92 19.58 19.96
C HIS A 223 2.07 20.46 20.48
N GLY A 224 2.75 21.20 19.62
CA GLY A 224 3.98 21.91 19.95
C GLY A 224 5.11 20.94 20.34
N GLY A 225 5.94 21.29 21.32
CA GLY A 225 7.05 20.43 21.79
C GLY A 225 6.68 18.97 22.09
N PRO A 226 5.59 18.68 22.79
CA PRO A 226 5.10 17.30 22.99
C PRO A 226 4.84 16.50 21.72
N GLY A 227 4.54 17.14 20.59
CA GLY A 227 4.39 16.47 19.30
C GLY A 227 5.69 15.96 18.70
N TYR A 228 6.84 16.49 19.15
CA TYR A 228 8.15 16.22 18.54
C TYR A 228 9.04 15.28 19.37
N ILE A 229 8.65 14.96 20.59
CA ILE A 229 9.39 14.08 21.50
C ILE A 229 8.85 12.65 21.45
N GLU A 230 9.75 11.66 21.63
CA GLU A 230 9.43 10.22 21.48
C GLU A 230 8.49 9.67 22.57
N GLU A 231 8.23 10.40 23.65
CA GLU A 231 7.26 10.05 24.69
C GLU A 231 5.81 10.15 24.19
N SER A 232 5.57 10.88 23.09
CA SER A 232 4.27 10.91 22.41
C SER A 232 4.22 9.97 21.22
N ILE A 233 3.01 9.59 20.79
CA ILE A 233 2.83 8.77 19.59
C ILE A 233 3.08 9.55 18.28
N MET A 234 3.09 10.88 18.32
CA MET A 234 3.10 11.73 17.12
C MET A 234 4.34 11.55 16.25
N PRO A 235 5.59 11.49 16.77
CA PRO A 235 6.77 11.22 15.96
C PRO A 235 6.67 9.89 15.22
N ARG A 236 6.12 8.85 15.86
CA ARG A 236 5.90 7.56 15.23
C ARG A 236 4.88 7.65 14.09
N LEU A 237 3.72 8.29 14.29
CA LEU A 237 2.71 8.48 13.25
C LEU A 237 3.30 9.20 12.03
N TYR A 238 4.10 10.23 12.26
CA TYR A 238 4.76 10.98 11.20
C TYR A 238 5.76 10.12 10.41
N ARG A 239 6.56 9.30 11.08
CA ARG A 239 7.51 8.39 10.42
C ARG A 239 6.83 7.25 9.66
N GLU A 240 5.65 6.81 10.08
CA GLU A 240 4.87 5.78 9.38
C GLU A 240 4.24 6.29 8.08
N ALA A 241 3.77 7.53 8.07
CA ALA A 241 2.92 8.09 7.01
C ALA A 241 3.52 8.06 5.59
N PRO A 242 4.81 8.40 5.37
CA PRO A 242 5.38 8.48 4.01
C PRO A 242 5.46 7.13 3.30
N LEU A 243 5.53 6.02 4.01
CA LEU A 243 5.78 4.70 3.44
C LEU A 243 4.70 4.30 2.44
N ASN A 244 3.43 4.55 2.76
CA ASN A 244 2.30 4.12 1.94
C ASN A 244 2.24 4.80 0.56
N SER A 245 2.89 5.96 0.38
CA SER A 245 3.02 6.61 -0.93
C SER A 245 4.20 6.08 -1.75
N ILE A 246 5.09 5.28 -1.14
CA ILE A 246 6.33 4.76 -1.76
C ILE A 246 6.12 3.36 -2.29
N TRP A 247 5.75 2.42 -1.42
CA TRP A 247 5.60 1.01 -1.79
C TRP A 247 4.28 0.72 -2.54
N GLU A 248 4.15 -0.51 -3.10
CA GLU A 248 2.99 -0.97 -3.88
C GLU A 248 2.65 -0.07 -5.09
N GLY A 249 3.66 0.58 -5.62
CA GLY A 249 3.59 1.58 -6.67
C GLY A 249 3.61 3.01 -6.12
N SER A 250 4.61 3.77 -6.52
CA SER A 250 4.74 5.19 -6.17
C SER A 250 3.64 6.05 -6.82
N GLY A 251 3.53 7.31 -6.40
CA GLY A 251 2.51 8.23 -6.93
C GLY A 251 2.49 8.29 -8.46
N ASN A 252 3.64 8.41 -9.12
CA ASN A 252 3.71 8.44 -10.58
C ASN A 252 3.25 7.11 -11.23
N VAL A 253 3.56 5.97 -10.59
CA VAL A 253 3.06 4.67 -11.03
C VAL A 253 1.54 4.61 -10.93
N MET A 254 0.95 5.18 -9.89
CA MET A 254 -0.51 5.27 -9.75
C MET A 254 -1.12 6.13 -10.85
N CYS A 255 -0.54 7.30 -11.16
CA CYS A 255 -1.04 8.16 -12.24
C CYS A 255 -1.02 7.42 -13.60
N VAL A 256 0.07 6.75 -13.93
CA VAL A 256 0.16 5.95 -15.17
C VAL A 256 -0.84 4.80 -15.17
N ASP A 257 -1.11 4.18 -14.02
CA ASP A 257 -2.06 3.08 -13.92
C ASP A 257 -3.52 3.54 -14.06
N VAL A 258 -3.85 4.76 -13.61
CA VAL A 258 -5.17 5.40 -13.91
C VAL A 258 -5.35 5.53 -15.42
N LEU A 259 -4.36 6.08 -16.14
CA LEU A 259 -4.42 6.20 -17.60
C LEU A 259 -4.60 4.83 -18.28
N ARG A 260 -3.92 3.81 -17.79
CA ARG A 260 -4.10 2.43 -18.29
C ARG A 260 -5.50 1.88 -18.02
N ALA A 261 -6.08 2.18 -16.84
CA ALA A 261 -7.44 1.77 -16.53
C ALA A 261 -8.43 2.41 -17.51
N MET A 262 -8.33 3.72 -17.74
CA MET A 262 -9.17 4.45 -18.70
C MET A 262 -9.06 3.91 -20.13
N GLN A 263 -7.87 3.49 -20.56
CA GLN A 263 -7.65 2.94 -21.90
C GLN A 263 -8.18 1.52 -22.07
N LYS A 264 -8.12 0.70 -21.01
CA LYS A 264 -8.48 -0.72 -21.07
C LYS A 264 -9.94 -0.99 -20.76
N ASP A 265 -10.54 -0.18 -19.92
CA ASP A 265 -11.94 -0.29 -19.51
C ASP A 265 -12.73 0.95 -19.99
N LYS A 266 -13.57 0.74 -21.00
CA LYS A 266 -14.43 1.80 -21.55
C LYS A 266 -15.46 2.31 -20.56
N ASN A 267 -15.78 1.53 -19.53
CA ASN A 267 -16.73 1.88 -18.49
C ASN A 267 -16.07 2.63 -17.32
N ALA A 268 -14.73 2.68 -17.23
CA ALA A 268 -14.04 3.30 -16.09
C ALA A 268 -14.46 4.76 -15.86
N ILE A 269 -14.47 5.57 -16.91
CA ILE A 269 -14.87 7.00 -16.83
C ILE A 269 -16.37 7.17 -16.60
N PRO A 270 -17.28 6.51 -17.37
CA PRO A 270 -18.71 6.53 -17.06
C PRO A 270 -19.02 6.12 -15.62
N ALA A 271 -18.36 5.09 -15.08
CA ALA A 271 -18.58 4.65 -13.70
C ALA A 271 -18.23 5.73 -12.68
N VAL A 272 -17.11 6.46 -12.89
CA VAL A 272 -16.73 7.60 -12.03
C VAL A 272 -17.79 8.70 -12.08
N PHE A 273 -18.24 9.11 -13.27
CA PHE A 273 -19.27 10.15 -13.39
C PHE A 273 -20.59 9.72 -12.80
N ASN A 274 -21.01 8.47 -13.02
CA ASN A 274 -22.21 7.93 -12.39
C ASN A 274 -22.13 7.94 -10.86
N GLU A 275 -20.95 7.70 -10.30
CA GLU A 275 -20.77 7.79 -8.85
C GLU A 275 -20.89 9.23 -8.35
N LEU A 276 -20.30 10.19 -9.05
CA LEU A 276 -20.39 11.62 -8.71
C LEU A 276 -21.83 12.14 -8.85
N GLU A 277 -22.58 11.71 -9.88
CA GLU A 277 -23.98 12.11 -10.09
C GLU A 277 -24.90 11.70 -8.92
N LYS A 278 -24.55 10.67 -8.15
CA LYS A 278 -25.31 10.29 -6.94
C LYS A 278 -25.37 11.39 -5.87
N ALA A 279 -24.42 12.31 -5.90
CA ALA A 279 -24.36 13.45 -4.97
C ALA A 279 -25.20 14.66 -5.46
N ARG A 280 -25.70 14.64 -6.72
CA ARG A 280 -26.50 15.72 -7.26
C ARG A 280 -27.81 15.91 -6.47
N GLY A 281 -28.11 17.14 -6.14
CA GLY A 281 -29.30 17.51 -5.33
C GLY A 281 -29.07 17.35 -3.82
N LEU A 282 -27.94 16.84 -3.37
CA LEU A 282 -27.63 16.73 -1.94
C LEU A 282 -27.03 18.01 -1.36
N ASN A 283 -26.38 18.82 -2.19
CA ASN A 283 -25.75 20.08 -1.77
C ASN A 283 -25.74 21.07 -2.94
N SER A 284 -26.31 22.28 -2.72
CA SER A 284 -26.41 23.31 -3.76
C SER A 284 -25.05 23.80 -4.28
N ASP A 285 -24.02 23.84 -3.41
CA ASP A 285 -22.68 24.30 -3.82
C ASP A 285 -21.99 23.25 -4.71
N TYR A 286 -22.27 21.96 -4.48
CA TYR A 286 -21.84 20.88 -5.36
C TYR A 286 -22.52 20.93 -6.73
N ASP A 287 -23.83 21.25 -6.76
CA ASP A 287 -24.60 21.30 -8.00
C ASP A 287 -24.21 22.47 -8.92
N LEU A 288 -23.53 23.48 -8.36
CA LEU A 288 -23.02 24.64 -9.09
C LEU A 288 -21.58 24.47 -9.62
N SER A 289 -20.87 23.45 -9.17
CA SER A 289 -19.48 23.15 -9.54
C SER A 289 -19.39 22.15 -10.68
#